data_938c1b4e4d68a5b0295fa0f3342b387c
#
_entry.id   938c1b4e4d68a5b0295fa0f3342b387c
#
_cell.length_a   1.000
_cell.length_b   1.000
_cell.length_c   1.000
_cell.angle_alpha   90.00
_cell.angle_beta   90.00
_cell.angle_gamma   90.00
#
_symmetry.space_group_name_H-M   'P 1'
#
loop_
_entity.id
_entity.type
_entity.pdbx_description
1 polymer ?
#
loop_
_entity_poly.entity_id
_entity_poly.type
_entity_poly.pdbx_seq_one_letter_code
_entity_poly.pdbx_strand_id
1 'polypeptide(L)'
;DADLIDLAKQELQRLFPALQTIPLHSTALHRRPRAALSLTSGATILRPIQQSPVQNLLVAGPWTDTGWPTSSESAVVSARRCVTAITGSPS
;
A
#
# COMPACT_ATOMS: atom_id res chain seq x y z
N ASP A 1 9.67 9.27 -19.15
CA ASP A 1 10.05 8.43 -18.01
C ASP A 1 11.53 8.52 -17.68
N ALA A 2 12.39 8.80 -18.67
CA ALA A 2 13.79 9.07 -18.39
C ALA A 2 13.97 10.27 -17.47
N ASP A 3 13.11 11.28 -17.59
CA ASP A 3 13.15 12.47 -16.73
C ASP A 3 12.83 12.15 -15.28
N LEU A 4 11.90 11.22 -15.01
CA LEU A 4 11.56 10.80 -13.66
C LEU A 4 12.71 10.00 -13.03
N ILE A 5 13.37 9.16 -13.82
CA ILE A 5 14.53 8.41 -13.35
C ILE A 5 15.67 9.36 -12.99
N ASP A 6 15.93 10.35 -13.85
CA ASP A 6 16.96 11.35 -13.61
C ASP A 6 16.65 12.18 -12.36
N LEU A 7 15.40 12.60 -12.19
CA LEU A 7 14.98 13.34 -11.00
C LEU A 7 15.17 12.52 -9.73
N ALA A 8 14.76 11.26 -9.73
CA ALA A 8 14.95 10.38 -8.58
C ALA A 8 16.42 10.18 -8.25
N LYS A 9 17.26 10.00 -9.29
CA LYS A 9 18.69 9.86 -9.11
C LYS A 9 19.32 11.10 -8.50
N GLN A 10 18.94 12.29 -8.99
CA GLN A 10 19.42 13.55 -8.45
C GLN A 10 19.03 13.72 -6.98
N GLU A 11 17.79 13.39 -6.61
CA GLU A 11 17.32 13.49 -5.24
C GLU A 11 18.06 12.54 -4.31
N LEU A 12 18.31 11.31 -4.76
CA LEU A 12 19.07 10.33 -3.96
C LEU A 12 20.50 10.82 -3.74
N GLN A 13 21.15 11.37 -4.77
CA GLN A 13 22.50 11.89 -4.65
C GLN A 13 22.57 13.13 -3.75
N ARG A 14 21.51 13.93 -3.73
CA ARG A 14 21.41 15.10 -2.86
C ARG A 14 21.28 14.69 -1.41
N LEU A 15 20.43 13.68 -1.12
CA LEU A 15 20.19 13.19 0.25
C LEU A 15 21.34 12.35 0.78
N PHE A 16 22.00 11.61 -0.10
CA PHE A 16 23.11 10.72 0.25
C PHE A 16 24.31 11.03 -0.66
N PRO A 17 25.12 12.06 -0.31
CA PRO A 17 26.24 12.50 -1.18
C PRO A 17 27.22 11.40 -1.57
N ALA A 18 27.38 10.38 -0.73
CA ALA A 18 28.26 9.24 -1.04
C ALA A 18 27.85 8.50 -2.31
N LEU A 19 26.57 8.59 -2.72
CA LEU A 19 26.09 7.94 -3.95
C LEU A 19 26.57 8.62 -5.22
N GLN A 20 27.14 9.84 -5.13
CA GLN A 20 27.65 10.54 -6.30
C GLN A 20 28.87 9.83 -6.91
N THR A 21 29.59 9.06 -6.11
CA THR A 21 30.79 8.35 -6.54
C THR A 21 30.50 6.88 -6.89
N ILE A 22 29.28 6.40 -6.63
CA ILE A 22 28.90 5.01 -6.88
C ILE A 22 28.11 4.95 -8.20
N PRO A 23 28.55 4.15 -9.19
CA PRO A 23 27.82 4.06 -10.45
C PRO A 23 26.53 3.24 -10.27
N LEU A 24 25.47 3.69 -10.98
CA LEU A 24 24.25 2.92 -11.10
C LEU A 24 24.40 1.89 -12.20
N HIS A 25 24.16 0.61 -11.86
CA HIS A 25 24.25 -0.47 -12.84
C HIS A 25 23.00 -0.60 -13.70
N SER A 26 21.82 -0.39 -13.10
CA SER A 26 20.57 -0.47 -13.82
C SER A 26 19.49 0.32 -13.10
N THR A 27 18.52 0.80 -13.88
CA THR A 27 17.34 1.49 -13.36
C THR A 27 16.10 0.96 -14.07
N ALA A 28 14.98 0.96 -13.38
CA ALA A 28 13.69 0.61 -13.95
C ALA A 28 12.61 1.49 -13.32
N LEU A 29 11.66 1.91 -14.14
CA LEU A 29 10.50 2.67 -13.69
C LEU A 29 9.24 1.84 -13.89
N HIS A 30 8.51 1.64 -12.82
CA HIS A 30 7.23 0.92 -12.86
C HIS A 30 6.10 1.88 -12.52
N ARG A 31 5.15 2.01 -13.43
CA ARG A 31 3.97 2.84 -13.21
C ARG A 31 2.76 1.94 -12.92
N ARG A 32 2.08 2.24 -11.84
CA ARG A 32 0.86 1.52 -11.46
C ARG A 32 -0.25 2.55 -11.22
N PRO A 33 -1.08 2.85 -12.23
CA PRO A 33 -2.06 3.93 -12.13
C PRO A 33 -3.06 3.77 -10.98
N ARG A 34 -3.30 2.55 -10.53
CA ARG A 34 -4.24 2.26 -9.44
C ARG A 34 -3.56 1.51 -8.30
N ALA A 35 -2.34 1.94 -7.94
CA ALA A 35 -1.55 1.25 -6.93
C ALA A 35 -2.10 1.40 -5.51
N ALA A 36 -2.76 2.51 -5.20
CA ALA A 36 -3.25 2.79 -3.86
C ALA A 36 -4.58 3.52 -3.90
N LEU A 37 -5.37 3.34 -2.82
CA LEU A 37 -6.63 4.05 -2.65
C LEU A 37 -6.35 5.51 -2.32
N SER A 38 -7.03 6.41 -3.04
CA SER A 38 -6.99 7.84 -2.71
C SER A 38 -7.99 8.13 -1.60
N LEU A 39 -7.50 8.64 -0.47
CA LEU A 39 -8.35 9.00 0.66
C LEU A 39 -8.85 10.43 0.52
N THR A 40 -9.78 10.62 -0.42
CA THR A 40 -10.48 11.90 -0.60
C THR A 40 -11.54 12.05 0.49
N SER A 41 -12.11 13.26 0.57
CA SER A 41 -13.18 13.54 1.53
C SER A 41 -14.34 12.54 1.36
N GLY A 42 -14.73 11.90 2.43
CA GLY A 42 -15.79 10.90 2.43
C GLY A 42 -15.38 9.49 2.01
N ALA A 43 -14.15 9.30 1.52
CA ALA A 43 -13.70 7.99 1.05
C ALA A 43 -13.64 6.96 2.17
N THR A 44 -13.31 7.38 3.40
CA THR A 44 -13.23 6.49 4.56
C THR A 44 -14.57 5.80 4.84
N ILE A 45 -15.69 6.51 4.63
CA ILE A 45 -17.03 5.94 4.84
C ILE A 45 -17.31 4.82 3.84
N LEU A 46 -16.70 4.90 2.65
CA LEU A 46 -16.90 3.93 1.57
C LEU A 46 -16.01 2.70 1.70
N ARG A 47 -15.07 2.68 2.64
CA ARG A 47 -14.19 1.53 2.83
C ARG A 47 -14.98 0.35 3.38
N PRO A 48 -14.93 -0.82 2.71
CA PRO A 48 -15.69 -1.98 3.17
C PRO A 48 -15.02 -2.61 4.41
N ILE A 49 -15.86 -3.18 5.29
CA ILE A 49 -15.36 -4.07 6.33
C ILE A 49 -14.97 -5.42 5.72
N GLN A 50 -14.20 -6.21 6.48
CA GLN A 50 -13.69 -7.48 5.98
C GLN A 50 -14.79 -8.52 5.77
N GLN A 51 -15.84 -8.50 6.59
CA GLN A 51 -16.99 -9.38 6.40
C GLN A 51 -17.92 -8.80 5.35
N SER A 52 -18.12 -9.53 4.23
CA SER A 52 -19.02 -9.09 3.18
C SER A 52 -20.47 -9.51 3.50
N PRO A 53 -21.47 -8.89 2.84
CA PRO A 53 -22.86 -9.34 2.96
C PRO A 53 -23.09 -10.75 2.41
N VAL A 54 -22.17 -11.25 1.58
CA VAL A 54 -22.26 -12.59 1.00
C VAL A 54 -21.70 -13.60 2.00
N GLN A 55 -22.47 -14.65 2.31
CA GLN A 55 -22.03 -15.68 3.23
C GLN A 55 -20.77 -16.38 2.72
N ASN A 56 -19.82 -16.61 3.61
CA ASN A 56 -18.55 -17.27 3.33
C ASN A 56 -17.62 -16.48 2.39
N LEU A 57 -17.88 -15.18 2.19
CA LEU A 57 -17.00 -14.32 1.41
C LEU A 57 -16.44 -13.21 2.30
N LEU A 58 -15.13 -13.16 2.41
CA LEU A 58 -14.40 -12.14 3.15
C LEU A 58 -13.47 -11.40 2.20
N VAL A 59 -13.19 -10.14 2.51
CA VAL A 59 -12.26 -9.34 1.73
C VAL A 59 -11.15 -8.84 2.64
N ALA A 60 -9.92 -8.87 2.13
CA ALA A 60 -8.75 -8.36 2.83
C ALA A 60 -7.96 -7.47 1.88
N GLY A 61 -7.35 -6.45 2.42
CA GLY A 61 -6.52 -5.55 1.65
C GLY A 61 -6.36 -4.22 2.36
N PRO A 62 -5.38 -3.42 1.95
CA PRO A 62 -5.13 -2.13 2.61
C PRO A 62 -6.26 -1.13 2.45
N TRP A 63 -7.16 -1.34 1.46
CA TRP A 63 -8.30 -0.46 1.21
C TRP A 63 -9.48 -0.71 2.15
N THR A 64 -9.50 -1.84 2.86
CA THR A 64 -10.61 -2.17 3.76
C THR A 64 -10.56 -1.31 5.02
N ASP A 65 -11.68 -1.28 5.75
CA ASP A 65 -11.80 -0.48 6.96
C ASP A 65 -11.07 -1.15 8.13
N THR A 66 -9.89 -0.67 8.44
CA THR A 66 -9.05 -1.19 9.52
C THR A 66 -8.73 -0.15 10.59
N GLY A 67 -9.17 1.10 10.38
CA GLY A 67 -8.76 2.23 11.21
C GLY A 67 -7.40 2.79 10.84
N TRP A 68 -6.67 2.17 9.91
CA TRP A 68 -5.37 2.61 9.42
C TRP A 68 -5.50 3.20 8.02
N PRO A 69 -4.63 4.15 7.64
CA PRO A 69 -4.51 4.56 6.25
C PRO A 69 -4.14 3.37 5.35
N THR A 70 -4.34 3.52 4.04
CA THR A 70 -3.96 2.50 3.07
C THR A 70 -2.45 2.26 3.14
N SER A 71 -2.04 1.13 3.70
CA SER A 71 -0.64 0.83 4.02
C SER A 71 -0.45 -0.66 4.19
N SER A 72 0.80 -1.08 4.32
CA SER A 72 1.13 -2.47 4.61
C SER A 72 0.53 -2.92 5.96
N GLU A 73 0.53 -2.04 6.96
CA GLU A 73 -0.07 -2.35 8.26
C GLU A 73 -1.57 -2.58 8.12
N SER A 74 -2.26 -1.75 7.32
CA SER A 74 -3.69 -1.95 7.05
C SER A 74 -3.94 -3.31 6.40
N ALA A 75 -3.10 -3.72 5.45
CA ALA A 75 -3.22 -5.02 4.80
C ALA A 75 -3.10 -6.17 5.81
N VAL A 76 -2.12 -6.12 6.71
CA VAL A 76 -1.91 -7.14 7.73
C VAL A 76 -3.08 -7.19 8.71
N VAL A 77 -3.56 -6.04 9.19
CA VAL A 77 -4.71 -5.96 10.09
C VAL A 77 -5.95 -6.55 9.44
N SER A 78 -6.20 -6.23 8.17
CA SER A 78 -7.36 -6.78 7.45
C SER A 78 -7.30 -8.30 7.35
N ALA A 79 -6.13 -8.85 7.06
CA ALA A 79 -5.93 -10.30 6.99
C ALA A 79 -6.19 -10.97 8.34
N ARG A 80 -5.71 -10.37 9.42
CA ARG A 80 -5.96 -10.88 10.78
C ARG A 80 -7.46 -10.90 11.12
N ARG A 81 -8.18 -9.85 10.72
CA ARG A 81 -9.62 -9.78 10.94
C ARG A 81 -10.37 -10.85 10.17
N CYS A 82 -9.92 -11.15 8.95
CA CYS A 82 -10.48 -12.25 8.18
C CYS A 82 -10.26 -13.60 8.87
N VAL A 83 -9.05 -13.86 9.35
CA VAL A 83 -8.73 -15.10 10.07
C VAL A 83 -9.57 -15.21 11.34
N THR A 84 -9.71 -14.14 12.10
CA THR A 84 -10.54 -14.11 13.30
C THR A 84 -12.00 -14.44 12.96
N ALA A 85 -12.52 -13.89 11.87
CA ALA A 85 -13.89 -14.16 11.44
C ALA A 85 -14.10 -15.62 11.03
N ILE A 86 -13.08 -16.25 10.42
CA ILE A 86 -13.16 -17.65 10.01
C ILE A 86 -13.04 -18.59 11.18
N THR A 87 -12.08 -18.33 12.07
CA THR A 87 -11.74 -19.25 13.16
C THR A 87 -12.50 -18.97 14.46
N GLY A 88 -13.07 -17.76 14.61
CA GLY A 88 -13.66 -17.31 15.83
C GLY A 88 -12.65 -17.05 16.95
N SER A 89 -11.36 -17.10 16.67
CA SER A 89 -10.30 -16.87 17.64
C SER A 89 -9.86 -15.41 17.64
N PRO A 90 -9.67 -14.78 18.80
CA PRO A 90 -9.11 -13.44 18.86
C PRO A 90 -7.68 -13.45 18.33
N SER A 91 -7.33 -12.44 17.56
CA SER A 91 -6.00 -12.31 16.99
C SER A 91 -5.10 -11.42 17.85
#